data_dff1fd035aa46636074b45e47eb79ea5
#
_entry.id   dff1fd035aa46636074b45e47eb79ea5
#
_cell.length_a   1.000
_cell.length_b   1.000
_cell.length_c   1.000
_cell.angle_alpha   90.00
_cell.angle_beta   90.00
_cell.angle_gamma   90.00
#
_symmetry.space_group_name_H-M   'P 1'
#
loop_
_entity.id
_entity.type
_entity.pdbx_description
1 polymer ?
#
loop_
_entity_poly.entity_id
_entity_poly.type
_entity_poly.pdbx_seq_one_letter_code
_entity_poly.pdbx_strand_id
1 'polypeptide(L)'
;MAEKFHVYLVGGAVRDQLLNLPVKDRDWVIVGATPQDLLNQGYQQVGKDFPVFLHPQNKEEYALARTERKAGKGYTGFICDFSADITLEQDLVRRDLTINAIAQDLAGNLYDPYHGVEDLEKRVLRHVSPAFSEDPLRVLRVARFAARYHYLGFNIADETLQLMTALSAQGELQHLTAERVWAETEKALNEKNPEIYFETLRQVGALKVLFPELDALYGVPNPAKYHPEIDSFVHTMMVLQQATLLSEQVDCHKSAVRFAAICHDLGKACTPKQNWPHHHGHEKLGVAPTK
;
A
#
# COMPACT_ATOMS: atom_id res chain seq x y z
N MET A 1 10.47 14.81 -37.67
CA MET A 1 10.31 13.35 -37.61
C MET A 1 9.26 13.12 -36.51
N ALA A 2 8.13 12.48 -36.83
CA ALA A 2 7.11 12.18 -35.80
C ALA A 2 7.76 11.35 -34.68
N GLU A 3 7.49 11.70 -33.44
CA GLU A 3 7.90 10.89 -32.30
C GLU A 3 7.33 9.47 -32.50
N LYS A 4 8.21 8.49 -32.50
CA LYS A 4 7.92 7.10 -32.80
C LYS A 4 7.13 6.40 -31.69
N PHE A 5 6.93 7.07 -30.54
CA PHE A 5 6.29 6.53 -29.33
C PHE A 5 5.53 7.61 -28.57
N HIS A 6 4.65 7.20 -27.68
CA HIS A 6 3.81 8.07 -26.84
C HIS A 6 4.25 8.01 -25.38
N VAL A 7 4.26 9.17 -24.72
CA VAL A 7 4.66 9.34 -23.32
C VAL A 7 3.47 9.79 -22.49
N TYR A 8 3.27 9.11 -21.36
CA TYR A 8 2.17 9.41 -20.45
C TYR A 8 2.69 9.52 -19.00
N LEU A 9 2.28 10.57 -18.31
CA LEU A 9 2.34 10.62 -16.84
C LEU A 9 1.28 9.67 -16.30
N VAL A 10 1.61 8.87 -15.25
CA VAL A 10 0.70 7.82 -14.79
C VAL A 10 0.63 7.73 -13.27
N GLY A 11 -0.41 7.09 -12.78
CA GLY A 11 -0.49 6.62 -11.40
C GLY A 11 -0.58 7.72 -10.36
N GLY A 12 0.33 7.67 -9.38
CA GLY A 12 0.31 8.55 -8.21
C GLY A 12 0.32 10.04 -8.54
N ALA A 13 1.09 10.44 -9.55
CA ALA A 13 1.21 11.84 -9.95
C ALA A 13 -0.11 12.39 -10.51
N VAL A 14 -0.76 11.65 -11.42
CA VAL A 14 -2.04 12.06 -12.02
C VAL A 14 -3.14 12.10 -10.96
N ARG A 15 -3.23 11.06 -10.11
CA ARG A 15 -4.16 11.00 -9.00
C ARG A 15 -4.00 12.19 -8.05
N ASP A 16 -2.77 12.47 -7.62
CA ASP A 16 -2.50 13.53 -6.63
C ASP A 16 -2.77 14.92 -7.24
N GLN A 17 -2.51 15.14 -8.55
CA GLN A 17 -2.92 16.35 -9.27
C GLN A 17 -4.46 16.53 -9.26
N LEU A 18 -5.21 15.47 -9.59
CA LEU A 18 -6.68 15.52 -9.61
C LEU A 18 -7.28 15.75 -8.21
N LEU A 19 -6.59 15.32 -7.15
CA LEU A 19 -6.97 15.57 -5.77
C LEU A 19 -6.46 16.93 -5.23
N ASN A 20 -5.77 17.74 -6.04
CA ASN A 20 -5.09 18.96 -5.61
C ASN A 20 -4.11 18.74 -4.45
N LEU A 21 -3.44 17.59 -4.42
CA LEU A 21 -2.39 17.25 -3.47
C LEU A 21 -1.00 17.50 -4.08
N PRO A 22 0.02 17.75 -3.23
CA PRO A 22 1.39 17.88 -3.71
C PRO A 22 1.87 16.61 -4.41
N VAL A 23 2.33 16.74 -5.65
CA VAL A 23 2.96 15.64 -6.39
C VAL A 23 4.41 15.53 -5.93
N LYS A 24 4.79 14.37 -5.39
CA LYS A 24 6.15 14.08 -4.89
C LYS A 24 7.02 13.49 -5.99
N ASP A 25 6.54 12.44 -6.64
CA ASP A 25 7.25 11.68 -7.64
C ASP A 25 6.44 11.61 -8.93
N ARG A 26 7.12 11.59 -10.07
CA ARG A 26 6.49 11.49 -11.39
C ARG A 26 6.94 10.21 -12.06
N ASP A 27 6.01 9.32 -12.31
CA ASP A 27 6.21 8.09 -13.05
C ASP A 27 5.67 8.27 -14.48
N TRP A 28 6.50 7.93 -15.45
CA TRP A 28 6.17 8.02 -16.86
C TRP A 28 6.09 6.64 -17.49
N VAL A 29 5.10 6.44 -18.36
CA VAL A 29 4.99 5.25 -19.19
C VAL A 29 5.16 5.62 -20.66
N ILE A 30 5.97 4.84 -21.35
CA ILE A 30 6.22 4.98 -22.81
C ILE A 30 5.57 3.80 -23.52
N VAL A 31 4.73 4.12 -24.51
CA VAL A 31 4.02 3.18 -25.37
C VAL A 31 4.60 3.24 -26.78
N GLY A 32 4.83 2.10 -27.41
CA GLY A 32 5.31 2.02 -28.80
C GLY A 32 6.82 2.10 -28.96
N ALA A 33 7.60 1.99 -27.85
CA ALA A 33 9.05 1.99 -27.89
C ALA A 33 9.65 0.65 -27.40
N THR A 34 10.87 0.40 -27.81
CA THR A 34 11.72 -0.69 -27.30
C THR A 34 12.77 -0.16 -26.34
N PRO A 35 13.39 -1.00 -25.50
CA PRO A 35 14.54 -0.61 -24.68
C PRO A 35 15.66 0.07 -25.48
N GLN A 36 15.92 -0.45 -26.69
CA GLN A 36 16.96 0.09 -27.56
C GLN A 36 16.63 1.50 -28.08
N ASP A 37 15.35 1.79 -28.35
CA ASP A 37 14.93 3.13 -28.76
C ASP A 37 15.23 4.16 -27.68
N LEU A 38 15.02 3.82 -26.39
CA LEU A 38 15.32 4.71 -25.26
C LEU A 38 16.83 4.89 -25.04
N LEU A 39 17.59 3.80 -25.11
CA LEU A 39 19.05 3.86 -24.99
C LEU A 39 19.67 4.74 -26.10
N ASN A 40 19.15 4.64 -27.33
CA ASN A 40 19.59 5.46 -28.47
C ASN A 40 19.27 6.96 -28.27
N GLN A 41 18.27 7.30 -27.45
CA GLN A 41 17.94 8.68 -27.06
C GLN A 41 18.66 9.16 -25.80
N GLY A 42 19.59 8.38 -25.27
CA GLY A 42 20.42 8.75 -24.13
C GLY A 42 19.77 8.49 -22.76
N TYR A 43 18.66 7.76 -22.68
CA TYR A 43 18.13 7.28 -21.42
C TYR A 43 19.08 6.27 -20.78
N GLN A 44 19.16 6.27 -19.46
CA GLN A 44 19.98 5.33 -18.70
C GLN A 44 19.10 4.26 -18.06
N GLN A 45 19.30 3.00 -18.44
CA GLN A 45 18.59 1.89 -17.82
C GLN A 45 19.08 1.65 -16.40
N VAL A 46 18.13 1.51 -15.45
CA VAL A 46 18.33 1.11 -14.05
C VAL A 46 17.40 -0.05 -13.73
N GLY A 47 17.81 -0.93 -12.80
CA GLY A 47 17.09 -2.17 -12.49
C GLY A 47 17.41 -3.32 -13.46
N LYS A 48 17.47 -4.54 -12.90
CA LYS A 48 17.77 -5.76 -13.69
C LYS A 48 16.51 -6.47 -14.15
N ASP A 49 15.53 -6.60 -13.27
CA ASP A 49 14.33 -7.42 -13.50
C ASP A 49 13.19 -6.58 -14.10
N PHE A 50 13.15 -5.29 -13.77
CA PHE A 50 12.18 -4.33 -14.29
C PHE A 50 12.94 -3.13 -14.84
N PRO A 51 13.13 -3.04 -16.16
CA PRO A 51 13.89 -1.94 -16.74
C PRO A 51 13.12 -0.61 -16.57
N VAL A 52 13.65 0.22 -15.68
CA VAL A 52 13.29 1.63 -15.53
C VAL A 52 14.39 2.42 -16.23
N PHE A 53 14.03 3.50 -16.90
CA PHE A 53 14.91 4.35 -17.65
C PHE A 53 14.91 5.75 -17.06
N LEU A 54 16.08 6.25 -16.67
CA LEU A 54 16.22 7.63 -16.23
C LEU A 54 16.36 8.56 -17.44
N HIS A 55 15.53 9.58 -17.48
CA HIS A 55 15.59 10.58 -18.54
C HIS A 55 16.93 11.33 -18.53
N PRO A 56 17.57 11.60 -19.68
CA PRO A 56 18.92 12.14 -19.73
C PRO A 56 19.09 13.50 -19.03
N GLN A 57 18.07 14.34 -19.05
CA GLN A 57 18.12 15.71 -18.53
C GLN A 57 17.58 15.81 -17.09
N ASN A 58 16.29 15.43 -16.85
CA ASN A 58 15.61 15.64 -15.56
C ASN A 58 15.76 14.49 -14.57
N LYS A 59 16.28 13.32 -15.01
CA LYS A 59 16.45 12.11 -14.21
C LYS A 59 15.15 11.50 -13.67
N GLU A 60 14.01 11.93 -14.17
CA GLU A 60 12.72 11.30 -13.86
C GLU A 60 12.67 9.87 -14.39
N GLU A 61 11.86 9.03 -13.76
CA GLU A 61 11.74 7.60 -14.06
C GLU A 61 10.72 7.35 -15.18
N TYR A 62 11.16 6.64 -16.20
CA TYR A 62 10.36 6.22 -17.34
C TYR A 62 10.35 4.70 -17.43
N ALA A 63 9.18 4.09 -17.56
CA ALA A 63 9.02 2.67 -17.79
C ALA A 63 8.39 2.43 -19.17
N LEU A 64 8.75 1.33 -19.83
CA LEU A 64 7.98 0.87 -20.99
C LEU A 64 6.64 0.31 -20.55
N ALA A 65 5.60 0.52 -21.36
CA ALA A 65 4.34 -0.19 -21.18
C ALA A 65 4.61 -1.69 -21.17
N ARG A 66 3.98 -2.42 -20.24
CA ARG A 66 4.24 -3.82 -20.06
C ARG A 66 3.02 -4.61 -19.64
N THR A 67 3.01 -5.89 -19.97
CA THR A 67 2.13 -6.87 -19.36
C THR A 67 2.91 -7.73 -18.37
N GLU A 68 2.23 -8.19 -17.34
CA GLU A 68 2.80 -9.08 -16.32
C GLU A 68 1.98 -10.37 -16.32
N ARG A 69 2.63 -11.54 -16.26
CA ARG A 69 1.97 -12.82 -16.10
C ARG A 69 2.60 -13.57 -14.93
N LYS A 70 1.76 -14.06 -14.03
CA LYS A 70 2.22 -14.92 -12.92
C LYS A 70 2.67 -16.27 -13.50
N ALA A 71 3.96 -16.59 -13.38
CA ALA A 71 4.56 -17.85 -13.85
C ALA A 71 5.00 -18.79 -12.72
N GLY A 72 4.77 -18.40 -11.44
CA GLY A 72 5.16 -19.18 -10.26
C GLY A 72 4.57 -18.65 -8.96
N LYS A 73 4.97 -19.24 -7.83
CA LYS A 73 4.59 -18.75 -6.49
C LYS A 73 5.56 -17.64 -6.04
N GLY A 74 5.04 -16.61 -5.38
CA GLY A 74 5.83 -15.50 -4.83
C GLY A 74 6.21 -14.42 -5.87
N TYR A 75 7.06 -13.47 -5.44
CA TYR A 75 7.43 -12.27 -6.22
C TYR A 75 8.32 -12.57 -7.45
N THR A 76 9.16 -13.58 -7.40
CA THR A 76 10.06 -13.96 -8.52
C THR A 76 9.35 -14.68 -9.66
N GLY A 77 8.04 -14.91 -9.53
CA GLY A 77 7.23 -15.67 -10.49
C GLY A 77 6.53 -14.81 -11.55
N PHE A 78 6.92 -13.54 -11.76
CA PHE A 78 6.35 -12.72 -12.84
C PHE A 78 7.25 -12.73 -14.07
N ILE A 79 6.64 -13.00 -15.22
CA ILE A 79 7.24 -12.77 -16.54
C ILE A 79 6.67 -11.46 -17.06
N CYS A 80 7.55 -10.48 -17.31
CA CYS A 80 7.18 -9.21 -17.90
C CYS A 80 7.48 -9.23 -19.40
N ASP A 81 6.50 -8.82 -20.19
CA ASP A 81 6.66 -8.54 -21.61
C ASP A 81 6.69 -7.02 -21.82
N PHE A 82 7.66 -6.55 -22.60
CA PHE A 82 7.90 -5.13 -22.92
C PHE A 82 7.85 -4.90 -24.44
N SER A 83 7.03 -5.67 -25.15
CA SER A 83 6.81 -5.51 -26.58
C SER A 83 6.29 -4.10 -26.90
N ALA A 84 6.75 -3.52 -28.03
CA ALA A 84 6.26 -2.22 -28.49
C ALA A 84 4.76 -2.21 -28.88
N ASP A 85 4.15 -3.40 -29.03
CA ASP A 85 2.73 -3.54 -29.34
C ASP A 85 1.81 -3.44 -28.11
N ILE A 86 2.38 -3.37 -26.92
CA ILE A 86 1.61 -3.26 -25.67
C ILE A 86 0.97 -1.88 -25.58
N THR A 87 -0.36 -1.88 -25.41
CA THR A 87 -1.14 -0.64 -25.33
C THR A 87 -1.10 -0.02 -23.94
N LEU A 88 -1.50 1.25 -23.84
CA LEU A 88 -1.64 1.93 -22.56
C LEU A 88 -2.65 1.21 -21.64
N GLU A 89 -3.80 0.77 -22.19
CA GLU A 89 -4.83 0.05 -21.44
C GLU A 89 -4.30 -1.25 -20.84
N GLN A 90 -3.45 -1.99 -21.59
CA GLN A 90 -2.82 -3.22 -21.10
C GLN A 90 -1.84 -2.96 -19.95
N ASP A 91 -1.16 -1.81 -19.91
CA ASP A 91 -0.36 -1.41 -18.74
C ASP A 91 -1.23 -0.98 -17.56
N LEU A 92 -2.30 -0.23 -17.81
CA LEU A 92 -3.16 0.29 -16.76
C LEU A 92 -3.99 -0.81 -16.08
N VAL A 93 -4.47 -1.84 -16.81
CA VAL A 93 -5.33 -2.91 -16.27
C VAL A 93 -4.68 -3.74 -15.16
N ARG A 94 -3.36 -3.85 -15.17
CA ARG A 94 -2.59 -4.62 -14.17
C ARG A 94 -2.32 -3.85 -12.87
N ARG A 95 -2.69 -2.55 -12.78
CA ARG A 95 -2.47 -1.72 -11.60
C ARG A 95 -3.38 -2.13 -10.43
N ASP A 96 -3.06 -1.66 -9.25
CA ASP A 96 -3.76 -2.04 -8.01
C ASP A 96 -5.17 -1.42 -7.91
N LEU A 97 -5.27 -0.09 -8.07
CA LEU A 97 -6.50 0.67 -7.89
C LEU A 97 -6.83 1.50 -9.14
N THR A 98 -8.13 1.68 -9.42
CA THR A 98 -8.63 2.52 -10.53
C THR A 98 -8.05 3.92 -10.47
N ILE A 99 -7.99 4.52 -9.28
CA ILE A 99 -7.40 5.84 -9.05
C ILE A 99 -5.90 5.94 -9.36
N ASN A 100 -5.21 4.82 -9.49
CA ASN A 100 -3.81 4.71 -9.90
C ASN A 100 -3.66 4.27 -11.37
N ALA A 101 -4.79 3.98 -12.05
CA ALA A 101 -4.86 3.53 -13.44
C ALA A 101 -5.33 4.64 -14.39
N ILE A 102 -5.02 5.88 -14.05
CA ILE A 102 -5.26 7.08 -14.86
C ILE A 102 -3.93 7.51 -15.46
N ALA A 103 -3.95 7.88 -16.74
CA ALA A 103 -2.79 8.43 -17.44
C ALA A 103 -3.10 9.82 -18.00
N GLN A 104 -2.05 10.63 -18.21
CA GLN A 104 -2.14 11.94 -18.81
C GLN A 104 -1.05 12.11 -19.87
N ASP A 105 -1.40 12.55 -21.07
CA ASP A 105 -0.41 12.85 -22.10
C ASP A 105 0.28 14.21 -21.86
N LEU A 106 1.27 14.52 -22.67
CA LEU A 106 2.03 15.78 -22.58
C LEU A 106 1.18 17.02 -22.92
N ALA A 107 0.04 16.85 -23.59
CA ALA A 107 -0.92 17.93 -23.89
C ALA A 107 -1.92 18.15 -22.74
N GLY A 108 -1.92 17.29 -21.71
CA GLY A 108 -2.81 17.36 -20.57
C GLY A 108 -4.10 16.56 -20.72
N ASN A 109 -4.29 15.80 -21.81
CA ASN A 109 -5.47 14.96 -21.99
C ASN A 109 -5.40 13.75 -21.08
N LEU A 110 -6.52 13.43 -20.40
CA LEU A 110 -6.64 12.28 -19.52
C LEU A 110 -7.08 11.03 -20.30
N TYR A 111 -6.50 9.90 -19.94
CA TYR A 111 -6.84 8.56 -20.39
C TYR A 111 -7.24 7.73 -19.18
N ASP A 112 -8.51 7.43 -19.05
CA ASP A 112 -9.12 6.77 -17.88
C ASP A 112 -10.04 5.62 -18.29
N PRO A 113 -9.49 4.53 -18.83
CA PRO A 113 -10.27 3.39 -19.32
C PRO A 113 -10.97 2.61 -18.19
N TYR A 114 -10.59 2.83 -16.93
CA TYR A 114 -11.07 2.08 -15.76
C TYR A 114 -11.85 2.95 -14.76
N HIS A 115 -12.33 4.13 -15.18
CA HIS A 115 -13.17 5.03 -14.37
C HIS A 115 -12.55 5.50 -13.06
N GLY A 116 -11.22 5.66 -13.03
CA GLY A 116 -10.49 6.12 -11.86
C GLY A 116 -10.86 7.56 -11.46
N VAL A 117 -11.18 8.43 -12.43
CA VAL A 117 -11.65 9.81 -12.16
C VAL A 117 -12.99 9.78 -11.42
N GLU A 118 -13.93 8.95 -11.85
CA GLU A 118 -15.22 8.78 -11.16
C GLU A 118 -15.04 8.25 -9.73
N ASP A 119 -14.14 7.26 -9.52
CA ASP A 119 -13.82 6.74 -8.20
C ASP A 119 -13.11 7.78 -7.31
N LEU A 120 -12.29 8.67 -7.89
CA LEU A 120 -11.72 9.82 -7.17
C LEU A 120 -12.80 10.80 -6.68
N GLU A 121 -13.77 11.14 -7.54
CA GLU A 121 -14.89 12.01 -7.20
C GLU A 121 -15.77 11.41 -6.10
N LYS A 122 -16.04 10.10 -6.21
CA LYS A 122 -16.85 9.34 -5.24
C LYS A 122 -16.09 8.96 -3.96
N ARG A 123 -14.78 9.22 -3.90
CA ARG A 123 -13.91 8.83 -2.78
C ARG A 123 -13.88 7.33 -2.56
N VAL A 124 -13.70 6.54 -3.62
CA VAL A 124 -13.71 5.08 -3.58
C VAL A 124 -12.33 4.52 -3.95
N LEU A 125 -11.88 3.54 -3.18
CA LEU A 125 -10.70 2.71 -3.46
C LEU A 125 -11.18 1.39 -4.06
N ARG A 126 -11.11 1.27 -5.39
CA ARG A 126 -11.58 0.11 -6.15
C ARG A 126 -10.40 -0.53 -6.89
N HIS A 127 -10.30 -1.85 -6.84
CA HIS A 127 -9.33 -2.60 -7.67
C HIS A 127 -9.68 -2.50 -9.15
N VAL A 128 -8.65 -2.51 -10.01
CA VAL A 128 -8.84 -2.31 -11.46
C VAL A 128 -9.45 -3.53 -12.14
N SER A 129 -8.96 -4.72 -11.80
CA SER A 129 -9.28 -5.96 -12.50
C SER A 129 -8.99 -7.20 -11.65
N PRO A 130 -9.39 -8.41 -12.10
CA PRO A 130 -9.00 -9.67 -11.45
C PRO A 130 -7.49 -9.89 -11.33
N ALA A 131 -6.66 -9.22 -12.13
CA ALA A 131 -5.20 -9.22 -12.00
C ALA A 131 -4.72 -8.71 -10.62
N PHE A 132 -5.59 -8.04 -9.86
CA PHE A 132 -5.34 -7.70 -8.46
C PHE A 132 -4.86 -8.90 -7.63
N SER A 133 -5.42 -10.08 -7.88
CA SER A 133 -5.11 -11.31 -7.15
C SER A 133 -3.72 -11.88 -7.45
N GLU A 134 -3.03 -11.39 -8.46
CA GLU A 134 -1.72 -11.90 -8.84
C GLU A 134 -0.61 -11.52 -7.86
N ASP A 135 -0.74 -10.37 -7.17
CA ASP A 135 0.20 -9.92 -6.14
C ASP A 135 -0.50 -9.69 -4.80
N PRO A 136 -0.33 -10.60 -3.82
CA PRO A 136 -0.94 -10.45 -2.48
C PRO A 136 -0.54 -9.17 -1.74
N LEU A 137 0.60 -8.54 -2.09
CA LEU A 137 1.02 -7.27 -1.51
C LEU A 137 -0.01 -6.16 -1.74
N ARG A 138 -0.85 -6.28 -2.77
CA ARG A 138 -1.90 -5.30 -3.06
C ARG A 138 -2.92 -5.16 -1.94
N VAL A 139 -3.11 -6.21 -1.12
CA VAL A 139 -3.93 -6.12 0.10
C VAL A 139 -3.36 -5.07 1.06
N LEU A 140 -2.05 -5.09 1.30
CA LEU A 140 -1.38 -4.12 2.16
C LEU A 140 -1.37 -2.73 1.52
N ARG A 141 -1.19 -2.66 0.21
CA ARG A 141 -1.21 -1.39 -0.54
C ARG A 141 -2.57 -0.70 -0.44
N VAL A 142 -3.68 -1.44 -0.60
CA VAL A 142 -5.04 -0.87 -0.45
C VAL A 142 -5.27 -0.41 0.98
N ALA A 143 -4.89 -1.20 2.00
CA ALA A 143 -4.97 -0.79 3.39
C ALA A 143 -4.16 0.49 3.67
N ARG A 144 -2.97 0.64 3.06
CA ARG A 144 -2.18 1.87 3.16
C ARG A 144 -2.84 3.05 2.45
N PHE A 145 -3.44 2.85 1.27
CA PHE A 145 -4.19 3.93 0.61
C PHE A 145 -5.44 4.33 1.41
N ALA A 146 -6.10 3.38 2.08
CA ALA A 146 -7.17 3.69 3.02
C ALA A 146 -6.66 4.60 4.16
N ALA A 147 -5.53 4.26 4.78
CA ALA A 147 -4.88 5.08 5.80
C ALA A 147 -4.48 6.48 5.27
N ARG A 148 -3.93 6.54 4.05
CA ARG A 148 -3.48 7.79 3.41
C ARG A 148 -4.63 8.74 3.13
N TYR A 149 -5.77 8.22 2.65
CA TYR A 149 -6.88 9.04 2.17
C TYR A 149 -8.10 9.04 3.10
N HIS A 150 -8.00 8.44 4.29
CA HIS A 150 -9.09 8.42 5.27
C HIS A 150 -9.61 9.84 5.57
N TYR A 151 -8.70 10.78 5.81
CA TYR A 151 -9.06 12.17 6.10
C TYR A 151 -9.74 12.91 4.94
N LEU A 152 -9.69 12.37 3.72
CA LEU A 152 -10.43 12.87 2.55
C LEU A 152 -11.78 12.16 2.37
N GLY A 153 -12.14 11.23 3.24
CA GLY A 153 -13.40 10.50 3.19
C GLY A 153 -13.41 9.32 2.22
N PHE A 154 -12.25 8.79 1.83
CA PHE A 154 -12.18 7.60 0.97
C PHE A 154 -12.59 6.34 1.72
N ASN A 155 -13.35 5.48 1.04
CA ASN A 155 -13.75 4.15 1.50
C ASN A 155 -13.34 3.09 0.48
N ILE A 156 -13.11 1.88 0.94
CA ILE A 156 -12.81 0.74 0.05
C ILE A 156 -14.13 0.21 -0.51
N ALA A 157 -14.18 -0.06 -1.81
CA ALA A 157 -15.34 -0.66 -2.46
C ALA A 157 -15.61 -2.07 -1.90
N ASP A 158 -16.89 -2.45 -1.76
CA ASP A 158 -17.29 -3.73 -1.17
C ASP A 158 -16.70 -4.94 -1.90
N GLU A 159 -16.69 -4.90 -3.24
CA GLU A 159 -16.09 -5.94 -4.06
C GLU A 159 -14.56 -6.03 -3.87
N THR A 160 -13.89 -4.92 -3.57
CA THR A 160 -12.45 -4.91 -3.25
C THR A 160 -12.20 -5.49 -1.86
N LEU A 161 -13.02 -5.16 -0.86
CA LEU A 161 -12.96 -5.78 0.47
C LEU A 161 -13.20 -7.30 0.39
N GLN A 162 -14.16 -7.74 -0.40
CA GLN A 162 -14.42 -9.17 -0.62
C GLN A 162 -13.22 -9.88 -1.24
N LEU A 163 -12.60 -9.27 -2.26
CA LEU A 163 -11.42 -9.82 -2.91
C LEU A 163 -10.22 -9.88 -1.96
N MET A 164 -9.96 -8.83 -1.17
CA MET A 164 -8.92 -8.80 -0.15
C MET A 164 -9.15 -9.89 0.91
N THR A 165 -10.39 -10.07 1.36
CA THR A 165 -10.77 -11.12 2.32
C THR A 165 -10.51 -12.52 1.76
N ALA A 166 -10.89 -12.75 0.49
CA ALA A 166 -10.63 -14.03 -0.18
C ALA A 166 -9.14 -14.34 -0.27
N LEU A 167 -8.30 -13.36 -0.66
CA LEU A 167 -6.84 -13.51 -0.72
C LEU A 167 -6.22 -13.81 0.65
N SER A 168 -6.71 -13.15 1.71
CA SER A 168 -6.26 -13.41 3.08
C SER A 168 -6.60 -14.83 3.54
N ALA A 169 -7.78 -15.34 3.18
CA ALA A 169 -8.23 -16.69 3.54
C ALA A 169 -7.51 -17.80 2.74
N GLN A 170 -7.06 -17.52 1.51
CA GLN A 170 -6.36 -18.49 0.65
C GLN A 170 -4.91 -18.75 1.07
N GLY A 171 -4.37 -18.02 2.05
CA GLY A 171 -3.00 -18.20 2.53
C GLY A 171 -1.92 -17.54 1.64
N GLU A 172 -2.31 -16.80 0.61
CA GLU A 172 -1.36 -16.14 -0.29
C GLU A 172 -0.46 -15.11 0.43
N LEU A 173 -0.95 -14.46 1.49
CA LEU A 173 -0.20 -13.49 2.27
C LEU A 173 1.02 -14.09 2.99
N GLN A 174 0.99 -15.39 3.31
CA GLN A 174 2.10 -16.09 3.97
C GLN A 174 3.36 -16.20 3.09
N HIS A 175 3.21 -15.97 1.78
CA HIS A 175 4.32 -16.01 0.82
C HIS A 175 4.98 -14.65 0.61
N LEU A 176 4.47 -13.60 1.25
CA LEU A 176 5.12 -12.29 1.24
C LEU A 176 6.39 -12.32 2.09
N THR A 177 7.48 -11.75 1.57
CA THR A 177 8.70 -11.60 2.37
C THR A 177 8.52 -10.50 3.42
N ALA A 178 9.20 -10.66 4.56
CA ALA A 178 9.13 -9.70 5.66
C ALA A 178 9.51 -8.28 5.22
N GLU A 179 10.47 -8.15 4.31
CA GLU A 179 10.93 -6.86 3.78
C GLU A 179 9.82 -6.15 2.99
N ARG A 180 9.04 -6.89 2.18
CA ARG A 180 7.92 -6.32 1.41
C ARG A 180 6.78 -5.89 2.34
N VAL A 181 6.47 -6.72 3.34
CA VAL A 181 5.46 -6.40 4.36
C VAL A 181 5.88 -5.16 5.12
N TRP A 182 7.13 -5.11 5.59
CA TRP A 182 7.67 -3.97 6.34
C TRP A 182 7.67 -2.70 5.51
N ALA A 183 8.09 -2.74 4.24
CA ALA A 183 8.13 -1.57 3.37
C ALA A 183 6.76 -0.89 3.20
N GLU A 184 5.67 -1.67 3.07
CA GLU A 184 4.31 -1.10 3.02
C GLU A 184 3.83 -0.65 4.40
N THR A 185 4.17 -1.39 5.47
CA THR A 185 3.82 -1.03 6.85
C THR A 185 4.52 0.27 7.29
N GLU A 186 5.81 0.43 7.00
CA GLU A 186 6.54 1.65 7.32
C GLU A 186 5.97 2.87 6.60
N LYS A 187 5.60 2.72 5.31
CA LYS A 187 4.88 3.78 4.58
C LYS A 187 3.54 4.10 5.23
N ALA A 188 2.78 3.07 5.64
CA ALA A 188 1.49 3.25 6.32
C ALA A 188 1.65 3.95 7.67
N LEU A 189 2.69 3.60 8.45
CA LEU A 189 3.02 4.29 9.71
C LEU A 189 3.34 5.78 9.49
N ASN A 190 3.80 6.19 8.32
CA ASN A 190 4.07 7.59 7.99
C ASN A 190 2.87 8.35 7.41
N GLU A 191 1.72 7.69 7.22
CA GLU A 191 0.49 8.35 6.78
C GLU A 191 -0.20 9.11 7.92
N LYS A 192 -1.26 9.88 7.59
CA LYS A 192 -2.01 10.71 8.57
C LYS A 192 -2.86 9.89 9.53
N ASN A 193 -3.37 8.74 9.07
CA ASN A 193 -4.26 7.88 9.82
C ASN A 193 -3.74 6.43 9.81
N PRO A 194 -2.56 6.16 10.39
CA PRO A 194 -1.93 4.84 10.32
C PRO A 194 -2.74 3.72 10.97
N GLU A 195 -3.61 4.05 11.94
CA GLU A 195 -4.53 3.10 12.58
C GLU A 195 -5.46 2.42 11.57
N ILE A 196 -5.90 3.14 10.55
CA ILE A 196 -6.80 2.62 9.49
C ILE A 196 -6.14 1.50 8.69
N TYR A 197 -4.81 1.50 8.56
CA TYR A 197 -4.08 0.40 7.94
C TYR A 197 -4.30 -0.91 8.70
N PHE A 198 -4.11 -0.91 10.01
CA PHE A 198 -4.24 -2.10 10.85
C PHE A 198 -5.70 -2.53 11.01
N GLU A 199 -6.62 -1.58 11.14
CA GLU A 199 -8.07 -1.85 11.18
C GLU A 199 -8.55 -2.49 9.87
N THR A 200 -8.09 -1.98 8.72
CA THR A 200 -8.41 -2.56 7.39
C THR A 200 -7.84 -3.97 7.26
N LEU A 201 -6.57 -4.18 7.63
CA LEU A 201 -5.95 -5.52 7.60
C LEU A 201 -6.70 -6.50 8.51
N ARG A 202 -7.17 -6.04 9.67
CA ARG A 202 -7.98 -6.86 10.56
C ARG A 202 -9.34 -7.18 9.96
N GLN A 203 -10.02 -6.21 9.39
CA GLN A 203 -11.33 -6.37 8.74
C GLN A 203 -11.30 -7.46 7.67
N VAL A 204 -10.24 -7.55 6.87
CA VAL A 204 -10.09 -8.54 5.79
C VAL A 204 -9.37 -9.81 6.23
N GLY A 205 -9.06 -9.97 7.53
CA GLY A 205 -8.40 -11.15 8.09
C GLY A 205 -6.88 -11.23 7.82
N ALA A 206 -6.30 -10.22 7.17
CA ALA A 206 -4.88 -10.15 6.85
C ALA A 206 -4.01 -9.92 8.10
N LEU A 207 -4.51 -9.17 9.09
CA LEU A 207 -3.77 -8.85 10.33
C LEU A 207 -3.33 -10.12 11.06
N LYS A 208 -4.25 -11.08 11.19
CA LYS A 208 -3.98 -12.37 11.85
C LYS A 208 -2.86 -13.17 11.18
N VAL A 209 -2.69 -13.00 9.88
CA VAL A 209 -1.66 -13.71 9.10
C VAL A 209 -0.31 -13.03 9.20
N LEU A 210 -0.30 -11.69 9.15
CA LEU A 210 0.91 -10.87 9.01
C LEU A 210 1.44 -10.36 10.36
N PHE A 211 0.55 -10.09 11.32
CA PHE A 211 0.85 -9.53 12.64
C PHE A 211 -0.01 -10.23 13.70
N PRO A 212 0.16 -11.55 13.90
CA PRO A 212 -0.69 -12.34 14.81
C PRO A 212 -0.64 -11.84 16.26
N GLU A 213 0.49 -11.26 16.68
CA GLU A 213 0.68 -10.71 18.03
C GLU A 213 -0.22 -9.47 18.25
N LEU A 214 -0.37 -8.64 17.21
CA LEU A 214 -1.24 -7.47 17.27
C LEU A 214 -2.72 -7.88 17.17
N ASP A 215 -3.05 -8.83 16.30
CA ASP A 215 -4.42 -9.37 16.18
C ASP A 215 -4.88 -10.02 17.49
N ALA A 216 -3.96 -10.66 18.24
CA ALA A 216 -4.25 -11.31 19.52
C ALA A 216 -4.69 -10.33 20.63
N LEU A 217 -4.47 -9.03 20.48
CA LEU A 217 -4.97 -8.02 21.43
C LEU A 217 -6.48 -7.81 21.33
N TYR A 218 -7.11 -8.19 20.22
CA TYR A 218 -8.55 -8.06 20.06
C TYR A 218 -9.30 -9.03 20.98
N GLY A 219 -10.26 -8.49 21.73
CA GLY A 219 -11.01 -9.23 22.75
C GLY A 219 -10.26 -9.38 24.08
N VAL A 220 -9.06 -8.80 24.23
CA VAL A 220 -8.32 -8.73 25.50
C VAL A 220 -8.81 -7.50 26.28
N PRO A 221 -9.49 -7.70 27.45
CA PRO A 221 -10.11 -6.58 28.15
C PRO A 221 -9.11 -5.79 28.98
N ASN A 222 -9.27 -4.49 28.99
CA ASN A 222 -8.62 -3.56 29.93
C ASN A 222 -9.56 -3.20 31.09
N PRO A 223 -9.05 -2.70 32.26
CA PRO A 223 -9.88 -2.23 33.37
C PRO A 223 -10.73 -1.02 32.91
N ALA A 224 -12.05 -1.17 32.87
CA ALA A 224 -12.99 -0.14 32.41
C ALA A 224 -12.89 1.20 33.14
N LYS A 225 -12.37 1.20 34.39
CA LYS A 225 -12.15 2.43 35.16
C LYS A 225 -11.13 3.37 34.50
N TYR A 226 -10.15 2.83 33.82
CA TYR A 226 -9.03 3.59 33.21
C TYR A 226 -9.07 3.58 31.67
N HIS A 227 -9.79 2.62 31.10
CA HIS A 227 -9.87 2.35 29.66
C HIS A 227 -11.34 2.17 29.27
N PRO A 228 -12.09 3.26 29.00
CA PRO A 228 -13.49 3.17 28.63
C PRO A 228 -13.73 2.42 27.32
N GLU A 229 -12.71 2.35 26.44
CA GLU A 229 -12.68 1.55 25.22
C GLU A 229 -12.61 0.03 25.49
N ILE A 230 -12.23 -0.39 26.70
CA ILE A 230 -12.15 -1.76 27.21
C ILE A 230 -11.20 -2.68 26.40
N ASP A 231 -11.31 -2.76 25.08
CA ASP A 231 -10.54 -3.66 24.22
C ASP A 231 -9.11 -3.16 23.99
N SER A 232 -8.11 -4.06 24.18
CA SER A 232 -6.68 -3.70 24.08
C SER A 232 -6.24 -3.40 22.65
N PHE A 233 -6.86 -4.00 21.62
CA PHE A 233 -6.57 -3.63 20.22
C PHE A 233 -7.09 -2.22 19.93
N VAL A 234 -8.32 -1.91 20.33
CA VAL A 234 -8.90 -0.58 20.17
C VAL A 234 -8.05 0.45 20.90
N HIS A 235 -7.65 0.16 22.15
CA HIS A 235 -6.71 1.00 22.91
C HIS A 235 -5.42 1.26 22.12
N THR A 236 -4.80 0.22 21.58
CA THR A 236 -3.53 0.34 20.82
C THR A 236 -3.72 1.24 19.57
N MET A 237 -4.85 1.15 18.88
CA MET A 237 -5.15 2.03 17.75
C MET A 237 -5.33 3.49 18.19
N MET A 238 -5.98 3.75 19.33
CA MET A 238 -6.09 5.08 19.91
C MET A 238 -4.72 5.65 20.34
N VAL A 239 -3.86 4.82 20.94
CA VAL A 239 -2.47 5.22 21.28
C VAL A 239 -1.67 5.54 20.01
N LEU A 240 -1.83 4.76 18.94
CA LEU A 240 -1.20 5.05 17.64
C LEU A 240 -1.64 6.39 17.05
N GLN A 241 -2.95 6.73 17.14
CA GLN A 241 -3.46 8.06 16.73
C GLN A 241 -2.78 9.18 17.53
N GLN A 242 -2.69 9.05 18.85
CA GLN A 242 -2.02 10.05 19.69
C GLN A 242 -0.52 10.15 19.39
N ALA A 243 0.17 9.01 19.23
CA ALA A 243 1.57 8.97 18.84
C ALA A 243 1.81 9.63 17.47
N THR A 244 0.84 9.50 16.54
CA THR A 244 0.88 10.16 15.23
C THR A 244 0.84 11.68 15.40
N LEU A 245 -0.11 12.21 16.16
CA LEU A 245 -0.23 13.66 16.42
C LEU A 245 1.00 14.23 17.13
N LEU A 246 1.52 13.53 18.14
CA LEU A 246 2.68 13.97 18.90
C LEU A 246 3.97 13.93 18.09
N SER A 247 4.18 12.88 17.27
CA SER A 247 5.36 12.74 16.43
C SER A 247 5.47 13.78 15.32
N GLU A 248 4.37 14.46 14.96
CA GLU A 248 4.40 15.59 14.02
C GLU A 248 4.90 16.90 14.69
N GLN A 249 4.87 16.98 16.02
CA GLN A 249 5.20 18.19 16.79
C GLN A 249 6.64 18.19 17.32
N VAL A 250 7.36 17.07 17.25
CA VAL A 250 8.70 16.90 17.80
C VAL A 250 9.66 16.40 16.74
N ASP A 251 10.94 16.72 16.90
CA ASP A 251 12.01 16.18 16.04
C ASP A 251 12.34 14.75 16.49
N CYS A 252 11.74 13.79 15.83
CA CYS A 252 11.93 12.37 16.12
C CYS A 252 11.77 11.51 14.86
N HIS A 253 12.22 10.26 14.94
CA HIS A 253 11.99 9.27 13.90
C HIS A 253 10.52 8.77 13.99
N LYS A 254 9.61 9.39 13.21
CA LYS A 254 8.15 9.20 13.31
C LYS A 254 7.73 7.75 13.26
N SER A 255 8.20 6.97 12.27
CA SER A 255 7.83 5.56 12.15
C SER A 255 8.27 4.74 13.35
N ALA A 256 9.43 5.05 13.98
CA ALA A 256 9.89 4.34 15.17
C ALA A 256 8.99 4.62 16.39
N VAL A 257 8.60 5.89 16.61
CA VAL A 257 7.67 6.26 17.70
C VAL A 257 6.32 5.59 17.52
N ARG A 258 5.77 5.63 16.30
CA ARG A 258 4.48 5.03 15.96
C ARG A 258 4.51 3.50 16.04
N PHE A 259 5.63 2.88 15.64
CA PHE A 259 5.83 1.45 15.82
C PHE A 259 5.93 1.07 17.30
N ALA A 260 6.65 1.83 18.12
CA ALA A 260 6.70 1.62 19.56
C ALA A 260 5.30 1.70 20.20
N ALA A 261 4.46 2.63 19.73
CA ALA A 261 3.06 2.74 20.16
C ALA A 261 2.24 1.48 19.85
N ILE A 262 2.51 0.78 18.72
CA ILE A 262 1.85 -0.49 18.41
C ILE A 262 2.33 -1.60 19.33
N CYS A 263 3.61 -1.60 19.69
CA CYS A 263 4.24 -2.69 20.43
C CYS A 263 4.04 -2.61 21.96
N HIS A 264 3.66 -1.44 22.50
CA HIS A 264 3.71 -1.17 23.95
C HIS A 264 2.91 -2.15 24.81
N ASP A 265 1.81 -2.67 24.27
CA ASP A 265 0.85 -3.51 24.99
C ASP A 265 0.74 -4.96 24.47
N LEU A 266 1.58 -5.40 23.52
CA LEU A 266 1.52 -6.75 22.93
C LEU A 266 1.55 -7.86 24.00
N GLY A 267 2.23 -7.64 25.11
CA GLY A 267 2.28 -8.58 26.22
C GLY A 267 0.96 -8.80 26.96
N LYS A 268 -0.03 -7.95 26.81
CA LYS A 268 -1.35 -8.14 27.43
C LYS A 268 -2.03 -9.42 26.94
N ALA A 269 -1.91 -9.73 25.65
CA ALA A 269 -2.41 -10.98 25.08
C ALA A 269 -1.71 -12.23 25.64
N CYS A 270 -0.48 -12.08 26.16
CA CYS A 270 0.29 -13.17 26.74
C CYS A 270 0.04 -13.40 28.25
N THR A 271 -0.77 -12.53 28.89
CA THR A 271 -1.09 -12.70 30.31
C THR A 271 -2.13 -13.80 30.52
N PRO A 272 -2.05 -14.59 31.63
CA PRO A 272 -3.06 -15.59 31.94
C PRO A 272 -4.46 -14.98 32.05
N LYS A 273 -5.47 -15.60 31.41
CA LYS A 273 -6.84 -15.08 31.38
C LYS A 273 -7.47 -14.86 32.76
N GLN A 274 -7.05 -15.63 33.76
CA GLN A 274 -7.49 -15.46 35.15
C GLN A 274 -7.03 -14.14 35.78
N ASN A 275 -6.02 -13.50 35.23
CA ASN A 275 -5.50 -12.21 35.70
C ASN A 275 -6.14 -11.00 34.98
N TRP A 276 -6.96 -11.28 33.98
CA TRP A 276 -7.67 -10.22 33.25
C TRP A 276 -8.68 -9.52 34.16
N PRO A 277 -8.83 -8.20 34.02
CA PRO A 277 -8.23 -7.28 33.04
C PRO A 277 -6.96 -6.57 33.53
N HIS A 278 -6.27 -7.03 34.58
CA HIS A 278 -5.19 -6.28 35.23
C HIS A 278 -3.80 -6.45 34.60
N HIS A 279 -3.56 -7.48 33.80
CA HIS A 279 -2.35 -7.73 32.98
C HIS A 279 -1.00 -7.50 33.68
N HIS A 280 -0.87 -7.88 34.99
CA HIS A 280 0.38 -7.70 35.75
C HIS A 280 1.56 -8.37 35.02
N GLY A 281 2.65 -7.60 34.79
CA GLY A 281 3.88 -8.06 34.14
C GLY A 281 3.82 -8.16 32.62
N HIS A 282 2.80 -7.59 31.99
CA HIS A 282 2.67 -7.58 30.51
C HIS A 282 3.87 -6.93 29.81
N GLU A 283 4.54 -5.97 30.43
CA GLU A 283 5.72 -5.29 29.87
C GLU A 283 6.85 -6.30 29.60
N LYS A 284 7.07 -7.25 30.53
CA LYS A 284 8.08 -8.31 30.36
C LYS A 284 7.64 -9.34 29.34
N LEU A 285 6.36 -9.70 29.34
CA LEU A 285 5.77 -10.64 28.39
C LEU A 285 5.74 -10.08 26.96
N GLY A 286 5.66 -8.75 26.80
CA GLY A 286 5.67 -8.06 25.52
C GLY A 286 7.00 -8.07 24.78
N VAL A 287 8.12 -8.38 25.46
CA VAL A 287 9.45 -8.37 24.82
C VAL A 287 9.61 -9.42 23.72
N ALA A 288 9.04 -10.61 23.90
CA ALA A 288 9.12 -11.67 22.90
C ALA A 288 8.29 -11.36 21.64
N PRO A 289 7.00 -10.99 21.73
CA PRO A 289 6.18 -10.66 20.56
C PRO A 289 6.61 -9.37 19.83
N THR A 290 7.45 -8.52 20.43
CA THR A 290 7.98 -7.32 19.77
C THR A 290 9.20 -7.61 18.88
N LYS A 291 9.86 -8.76 19.05
CA LYS A 291 11.04 -9.18 18.26
C LYS A 291 10.64 -9.80 16.92
#